data_f2fcb995063fceea16561d4f6621fe54
#
_entry.id   f2fcb995063fceea16561d4f6621fe54
#
_cell.length_a   1.000
_cell.length_b   1.000
_cell.length_c   1.000
_cell.angle_alpha   90.00
_cell.angle_beta   90.00
_cell.angle_gamma   90.00
#
_symmetry.space_group_name_H-M   'P 1'
#
loop_
_entity.id
_entity.type
_entity.pdbx_description
1 polymer ?
#
loop_
_entity_poly.entity_id
_entity_poly.type
_entity_poly.pdbx_seq_one_letter_code
_entity_poly.pdbx_strand_id
1 'polypeptide(L)'
;MMSLLLGTGIRVSECVGLNINDIDLDTCGARVYRKGGKESVIYFSDEVRDVLENYLDEREMIDAVPGNEDALFLSMQRKRINVRSVENLVKKYAKLVTPLKKITPHKLRSTYGTSLYRETGDIYLVASVLGHNDVDTTRKHYAAQEEERRRSARNVVRLRES
;
A
#
# COMPACT_ATOMS: atom_id res chain seq x y z
N MET A 1 -10.75 2.52 -0.18
CA MET A 1 -9.51 3.06 0.42
C MET A 1 -8.76 2.05 1.27
N MET A 2 -9.38 1.44 2.26
CA MET A 2 -8.70 0.43 3.12
C MET A 2 -8.08 -0.71 2.33
N SER A 3 -8.78 -1.24 1.34
CA SER A 3 -8.26 -2.32 0.49
C SER A 3 -6.99 -1.90 -0.27
N LEU A 4 -6.92 -0.65 -0.70
CA LEU A 4 -5.74 -0.11 -1.37
C LEU A 4 -4.55 0.00 -0.40
N LEU A 5 -4.77 0.49 0.80
CA LEU A 5 -3.72 0.57 1.83
C LEU A 5 -3.19 -0.82 2.22
N LEU A 6 -4.10 -1.78 2.40
CA LEU A 6 -3.75 -3.15 2.79
C LEU A 6 -3.08 -3.93 1.66
N GLY A 7 -3.53 -3.72 0.42
CA GLY A 7 -3.14 -4.54 -0.72
C GLY A 7 -1.98 -4.01 -1.55
N THR A 8 -1.48 -2.80 -1.27
CA THR A 8 -0.40 -2.20 -2.07
C THR A 8 0.76 -1.64 -1.26
N GLY A 9 0.56 -1.42 0.03
CA GLY A 9 1.55 -0.74 0.87
C GLY A 9 1.74 0.74 0.52
N ILE A 10 0.79 1.34 -0.21
CA ILE A 10 0.83 2.77 -0.56
C ILE A 10 0.99 3.64 0.69
N ARG A 11 1.74 4.73 0.58
CA ARG A 11 1.84 5.71 1.66
C ARG A 11 0.53 6.47 1.80
N VAL A 12 0.18 6.85 3.03
CA VAL A 12 -1.06 7.60 3.28
C VAL A 12 -1.10 8.92 2.51
N SER A 13 0.02 9.63 2.42
CA SER A 13 0.13 10.87 1.64
C SER A 13 -0.10 10.67 0.15
N GLU A 14 0.40 9.56 -0.40
CA GLU A 14 0.19 9.18 -1.79
C GLU A 14 -1.28 8.80 -2.03
N CYS A 15 -1.87 8.08 -1.09
CA CYS A 15 -3.27 7.64 -1.17
C CYS A 15 -4.24 8.83 -1.21
N VAL A 16 -4.07 9.81 -0.32
CA VAL A 16 -4.94 10.99 -0.30
C VAL A 16 -4.74 11.91 -1.50
N GLY A 17 -3.56 11.85 -2.12
CA GLY A 17 -3.24 12.60 -3.32
C GLY A 17 -3.78 12.00 -4.62
N LEU A 18 -4.29 10.78 -4.60
CA LEU A 18 -4.80 10.12 -5.79
C LEU A 18 -5.99 10.86 -6.39
N ASN A 19 -5.95 11.04 -7.70
CA ASN A 19 -7.06 11.49 -8.50
C ASN A 19 -7.75 10.30 -9.18
N ILE A 20 -8.99 10.48 -9.59
CA ILE A 20 -9.74 9.45 -10.31
C ILE A 20 -8.96 8.97 -11.54
N ASN A 21 -8.36 9.91 -12.27
CA ASN A 21 -7.59 9.60 -13.49
C ASN A 21 -6.25 8.89 -13.23
N ASP A 22 -5.81 8.80 -11.99
CA ASP A 22 -4.60 8.05 -11.64
C ASP A 22 -4.83 6.54 -11.59
N ILE A 23 -6.07 6.10 -11.61
CA ILE A 23 -6.44 4.68 -11.55
C ILE A 23 -6.68 4.15 -12.96
N ASP A 24 -5.97 3.08 -13.29
CA ASP A 24 -6.15 2.31 -14.51
C ASP A 24 -6.60 0.90 -14.15
N LEU A 25 -7.90 0.62 -14.32
CA LEU A 25 -8.47 -0.69 -14.00
C LEU A 25 -8.02 -1.77 -14.99
N ASP A 26 -7.68 -1.41 -16.21
CA ASP A 26 -7.27 -2.39 -17.23
C ASP A 26 -5.91 -3.00 -16.91
N THR A 27 -4.96 -2.17 -16.45
CA THR A 27 -3.62 -2.61 -16.07
C THR A 27 -3.49 -2.91 -14.58
N CYS A 28 -4.53 -2.64 -13.78
CA CYS A 28 -4.49 -2.74 -12.32
C CYS A 28 -3.40 -1.87 -11.71
N GLY A 29 -3.24 -0.67 -12.24
CA GLY A 29 -2.20 0.29 -11.84
C GLY A 29 -2.78 1.57 -11.24
N ALA A 30 -2.03 2.16 -10.34
CA ALA A 30 -2.30 3.48 -9.79
C ALA A 30 -1.03 4.34 -9.89
N ARG A 31 -1.17 5.52 -10.48
CA ARG A 31 -0.07 6.48 -10.58
C ARG A 31 0.06 7.25 -9.29
N VAL A 32 1.22 7.20 -8.68
CA VAL A 32 1.52 7.93 -7.44
C VAL A 32 2.66 8.90 -7.67
N TYR A 33 2.62 10.01 -6.95
CA TYR A 33 3.66 11.03 -6.99
C TYR A 33 4.46 10.95 -5.69
N ARG A 34 5.73 10.60 -5.82
CA ARG A 34 6.65 10.37 -4.70
C ARG A 34 7.51 11.61 -4.45
N LYS A 35 8.31 11.56 -3.39
CA LYS A 35 9.20 12.64 -2.99
C LYS A 35 10.03 13.13 -4.18
N GLY A 36 10.09 14.46 -4.35
CA GLY A 36 10.80 15.10 -5.46
C GLY A 36 9.99 15.13 -6.76
N GLY A 37 8.67 14.89 -6.71
CA GLY A 37 7.79 14.96 -7.88
C GLY A 37 7.91 13.78 -8.82
N LYS A 38 8.59 12.69 -8.43
CA LYS A 38 8.73 11.50 -9.26
C LYS A 38 7.43 10.74 -9.36
N GLU A 39 7.00 10.47 -10.58
CA GLU A 39 5.90 9.54 -10.85
C GLU A 39 6.37 8.10 -10.66
N SER A 40 5.49 7.30 -10.09
CA SER A 40 5.65 5.85 -10.02
C SER A 40 4.30 5.19 -10.21
N VAL A 41 4.29 3.95 -10.63
CA VAL A 41 3.06 3.16 -10.73
C VAL A 41 3.14 2.04 -9.69
N ILE A 42 2.10 1.94 -8.88
CA ILE A 42 1.89 0.79 -8.02
C ILE A 42 0.82 -0.10 -8.63
N TYR A 43 0.91 -1.40 -8.42
CA TYR A 43 -0.04 -2.35 -8.96
C TYR A 43 -0.84 -2.99 -7.83
N PHE A 44 -2.11 -3.21 -8.07
CA PHE A 44 -3.03 -3.84 -7.12
C PHE A 44 -3.57 -5.15 -7.67
N SER A 45 -4.00 -6.03 -6.78
CA SER A 45 -4.55 -7.34 -7.13
C SER A 45 -5.91 -7.21 -7.79
N ASP A 46 -6.38 -8.30 -8.41
CA ASP A 46 -7.72 -8.38 -8.98
C ASP A 46 -8.80 -8.15 -7.92
N GLU A 47 -8.57 -8.61 -6.71
CA GLU A 47 -9.48 -8.39 -5.57
C GLU A 47 -9.62 -6.91 -5.24
N VAL A 48 -8.50 -6.17 -5.18
CA VAL A 48 -8.50 -4.72 -4.95
C VAL A 48 -9.15 -4.00 -6.14
N ARG A 49 -8.90 -4.48 -7.37
CA ARG A 49 -9.52 -3.94 -8.59
C ARG A 49 -11.04 -3.97 -8.50
N ASP A 50 -11.61 -5.08 -8.10
CA ASP A 50 -13.07 -5.23 -7.98
C ASP A 50 -13.65 -4.26 -6.96
N VAL A 51 -12.99 -4.07 -5.83
CA VAL A 51 -13.39 -3.10 -4.81
C VAL A 51 -13.30 -1.66 -5.34
N LEU A 52 -12.22 -1.34 -6.07
CA LEU A 52 -12.06 -0.01 -6.67
C LEU A 52 -13.09 0.26 -7.76
N GLU A 53 -13.41 -0.72 -8.58
CA GLU A 53 -14.44 -0.59 -9.61
C GLU A 53 -15.79 -0.23 -9.00
N ASN A 54 -16.23 -0.95 -7.97
CA ASN A 54 -17.46 -0.66 -7.25
C ASN A 54 -17.42 0.73 -6.61
N TYR A 55 -16.28 1.10 -6.01
CA TYR A 55 -16.11 2.42 -5.42
C TYR A 55 -16.21 3.54 -6.46
N LEU A 56 -15.59 3.36 -7.63
CA LEU A 56 -15.64 4.37 -8.71
C LEU A 56 -17.05 4.60 -9.20
N ASP A 57 -17.89 3.57 -9.28
CA ASP A 57 -19.29 3.70 -9.64
C ASP A 57 -20.04 4.56 -8.60
N GLU A 58 -19.81 4.33 -7.32
CA GLU A 58 -20.38 5.16 -6.24
C GLU A 58 -19.81 6.58 -6.26
N ARG A 59 -18.50 6.71 -6.51
CA ARG A 59 -17.82 8.01 -6.54
C ARG A 59 -18.38 8.93 -7.63
N GLU A 60 -18.73 8.37 -8.77
CA GLU A 60 -19.29 9.12 -9.89
C GLU A 60 -20.64 9.79 -9.53
N MET A 61 -21.37 9.23 -8.59
CA MET A 61 -22.65 9.74 -8.11
C MET A 61 -22.52 10.84 -7.05
N ILE A 62 -21.32 11.12 -6.58
CA ILE A 62 -21.09 12.12 -5.52
C ILE A 62 -20.67 13.43 -6.15
N ASP A 63 -21.42 14.50 -5.87
CA ASP A 63 -21.05 15.85 -6.23
C ASP A 63 -20.03 16.38 -5.23
N ALA A 64 -18.76 16.41 -5.63
CA ALA A 64 -17.70 16.95 -4.79
C ALA A 64 -17.84 18.48 -4.67
N VAL A 65 -17.37 19.01 -3.55
CA VAL A 65 -17.25 20.46 -3.37
C VAL A 65 -16.35 21.02 -4.48
N PRO A 66 -16.70 22.20 -5.09
CA PRO A 66 -15.89 22.79 -6.15
C PRO A 66 -14.39 22.83 -5.80
N GLY A 67 -13.56 22.38 -6.75
CA GLY A 67 -12.11 22.22 -6.58
C GLY A 67 -11.70 20.82 -6.14
N ASN A 68 -12.63 19.94 -5.80
CA ASN A 68 -12.36 18.57 -5.34
C ASN A 68 -12.91 17.49 -6.28
N GLU A 69 -13.29 17.85 -7.48
CA GLU A 69 -13.92 16.94 -8.45
C GLU A 69 -13.02 15.80 -8.88
N ASP A 70 -11.70 16.04 -8.92
CA ASP A 70 -10.72 15.08 -9.37
C ASP A 70 -10.28 14.10 -8.28
N ALA A 71 -10.55 14.42 -7.01
CA ALA A 71 -10.10 13.59 -5.89
C ALA A 71 -10.73 12.20 -5.93
N LEU A 72 -9.90 11.15 -5.83
CA LEU A 72 -10.40 9.78 -5.77
C LEU A 72 -11.18 9.54 -4.48
N PHE A 73 -10.62 9.90 -3.34
CA PHE A 73 -11.23 9.68 -2.04
C PHE A 73 -11.71 11.00 -1.43
N LEU A 74 -12.97 11.02 -1.06
CA LEU A 74 -13.63 12.18 -0.46
C LEU A 74 -13.98 11.90 1.01
N SER A 75 -13.91 12.96 1.81
CA SER A 75 -14.42 12.95 3.18
C SER A 75 -15.96 13.02 3.20
N MET A 76 -16.56 12.88 4.36
CA MET A 76 -18.01 13.07 4.57
C MET A 76 -18.48 14.46 4.12
N GLN A 77 -17.59 15.46 4.10
CA GLN A 77 -17.88 16.81 3.64
C GLN A 77 -17.72 16.97 2.12
N ARG A 78 -17.48 15.89 1.39
CA ARG A 78 -17.31 15.88 -0.08
C ARG A 78 -16.08 16.67 -0.55
N LYS A 79 -15.07 16.77 0.29
CA LYS A 79 -13.74 17.31 -0.03
C LYS A 79 -12.73 16.17 -0.10
N ARG A 80 -11.62 16.42 -0.80
CA ARG A 80 -10.49 15.46 -0.79
C ARG A 80 -10.18 15.06 0.65
N ILE A 81 -10.15 13.77 0.91
CA ILE A 81 -9.80 13.26 2.23
C ILE A 81 -8.38 13.70 2.60
N ASN A 82 -8.15 13.99 3.87
CA ASN A 82 -6.82 14.34 4.37
C ASN A 82 -6.21 13.19 5.17
N VAL A 83 -4.90 13.30 5.41
CA VAL A 83 -4.14 12.26 6.13
C VAL A 83 -4.75 11.95 7.50
N ARG A 84 -5.15 12.98 8.24
CA ARG A 84 -5.72 12.80 9.58
C ARG A 84 -7.01 11.98 9.54
N SER A 85 -7.87 12.25 8.57
CA SER A 85 -9.11 11.49 8.39
C SER A 85 -8.84 10.03 8.05
N VAL A 86 -7.82 9.74 7.24
CA VAL A 86 -7.42 8.37 6.93
C VAL A 86 -6.88 7.66 8.18
N GLU A 87 -6.04 8.33 8.96
CA GLU A 87 -5.52 7.79 10.23
C GLU A 87 -6.67 7.42 11.18
N ASN A 88 -7.67 8.31 11.29
CA ASN A 88 -8.84 8.07 12.13
C ASN A 88 -9.68 6.90 11.63
N LEU A 89 -9.86 6.76 10.32
CA LEU A 89 -10.59 5.63 9.73
C LEU A 89 -9.85 4.31 9.97
N VAL A 90 -8.55 4.27 9.75
CA VAL A 90 -7.73 3.08 10.02
C VAL A 90 -7.84 2.68 11.48
N LYS A 91 -7.72 3.63 12.39
CA LYS A 91 -7.86 3.40 13.83
C LYS A 91 -9.23 2.84 14.18
N LYS A 92 -10.30 3.41 13.61
CA LYS A 92 -11.68 2.98 13.84
C LYS A 92 -11.90 1.53 13.42
N TYR A 93 -11.51 1.17 12.20
CA TYR A 93 -11.70 -0.18 11.68
C TYR A 93 -10.78 -1.20 12.36
N ALA A 94 -9.55 -0.82 12.67
CA ALA A 94 -8.61 -1.71 13.36
C ALA A 94 -9.10 -2.10 14.75
N LYS A 95 -9.76 -1.21 15.47
CA LYS A 95 -10.34 -1.50 16.81
C LYS A 95 -11.38 -2.61 16.79
N LEU A 96 -12.06 -2.80 15.68
CA LEU A 96 -13.05 -3.88 15.54
C LEU A 96 -12.40 -5.26 15.47
N VAL A 97 -11.14 -5.33 15.05
CA VAL A 97 -10.40 -6.58 14.86
C VAL A 97 -9.36 -6.79 15.97
N THR A 98 -8.62 -5.74 16.33
CA THR A 98 -7.55 -5.79 17.33
C THR A 98 -7.64 -4.62 18.30
N PRO A 99 -8.59 -4.65 19.28
CA PRO A 99 -8.83 -3.48 20.13
C PRO A 99 -7.63 -3.05 21.00
N LEU A 100 -6.69 -3.96 21.26
CA LEU A 100 -5.52 -3.69 22.09
C LEU A 100 -4.30 -3.19 21.33
N LYS A 101 -4.31 -3.25 19.99
CA LYS A 101 -3.18 -2.81 19.16
C LYS A 101 -3.48 -1.46 18.52
N LYS A 102 -2.48 -0.60 18.53
CA LYS A 102 -2.52 0.67 17.79
C LYS A 102 -2.10 0.43 16.36
N ILE A 103 -3.05 0.51 15.43
CA ILE A 103 -2.81 0.34 14.00
C ILE A 103 -2.89 1.70 13.29
N THR A 104 -1.88 1.99 12.49
CA THR A 104 -1.76 3.21 11.70
C THR A 104 -1.58 2.86 10.22
N PRO A 105 -1.77 3.80 9.29
CA PRO A 105 -1.43 3.57 7.88
C PRO A 105 0.01 3.13 7.67
N HIS A 106 0.95 3.68 8.43
CA HIS A 106 2.36 3.26 8.39
C HIS A 106 2.51 1.78 8.78
N LYS A 107 1.77 1.33 9.79
CA LYS A 107 1.78 -0.08 10.21
C LYS A 107 1.22 -1.00 9.11
N LEU A 108 0.17 -0.58 8.42
CA LEU A 108 -0.37 -1.33 7.28
C LEU A 108 0.67 -1.47 6.17
N ARG A 109 1.38 -0.40 5.87
CA ARG A 109 2.45 -0.39 4.87
C ARG A 109 3.60 -1.32 5.28
N SER A 110 4.05 -1.26 6.52
CA SER A 110 5.10 -2.15 7.05
C SER A 110 4.68 -3.61 7.00
N THR A 111 3.43 -3.91 7.31
CA THR A 111 2.87 -5.25 7.24
C THR A 111 2.86 -5.77 5.81
N TYR A 112 2.49 -4.94 4.85
CA TYR A 112 2.55 -5.28 3.43
C TYR A 112 3.98 -5.62 2.99
N GLY A 113 4.95 -4.77 3.33
CA GLY A 113 6.35 -4.99 2.99
C GLY A 113 6.93 -6.26 3.61
N THR A 114 6.58 -6.52 4.87
CA THR A 114 6.96 -7.76 5.58
C THR A 114 6.41 -9.00 4.87
N SER A 115 5.14 -8.96 4.49
CA SER A 115 4.50 -10.08 3.78
C SER A 115 5.11 -10.28 2.40
N LEU A 116 5.36 -9.22 1.66
CA LEU A 116 5.99 -9.28 0.35
C LEU A 116 7.40 -9.89 0.44
N TYR A 117 8.18 -9.48 1.41
CA TYR A 117 9.51 -10.05 1.63
C TYR A 117 9.43 -11.54 1.99
N ARG A 118 8.51 -11.89 2.88
CA ARG A 118 8.33 -13.31 3.30
C ARG A 118 7.99 -14.20 2.12
N GLU A 119 7.11 -13.74 1.23
CA GLU A 119 6.66 -14.53 0.07
C GLU A 119 7.69 -14.60 -1.06
N THR A 120 8.43 -13.53 -1.30
CA THR A 120 9.34 -13.42 -2.44
C THR A 120 10.81 -13.62 -2.10
N GLY A 121 11.22 -13.27 -0.87
CA GLY A 121 12.62 -13.26 -0.48
C GLY A 121 13.47 -12.23 -1.21
N ASP A 122 12.85 -11.31 -1.91
CA ASP A 122 13.53 -10.33 -2.77
C ASP A 122 13.45 -8.94 -2.16
N ILE A 123 14.53 -8.53 -1.48
CA ILE A 123 14.62 -7.24 -0.82
C ILE A 123 14.63 -6.07 -1.83
N TYR A 124 15.14 -6.29 -3.03
CA TYR A 124 15.14 -5.30 -4.09
C TYR A 124 13.74 -5.03 -4.61
N LEU A 125 12.93 -6.09 -4.74
CA LEU A 125 11.52 -5.96 -5.09
C LEU A 125 10.76 -5.19 -4.03
N VAL A 126 10.96 -5.49 -2.76
CA VAL A 126 10.32 -4.76 -1.64
C VAL A 126 10.70 -3.29 -1.69
N ALA A 127 11.97 -2.97 -1.85
CA ALA A 127 12.44 -1.59 -1.97
C ALA A 127 11.80 -0.86 -3.15
N SER A 128 11.71 -1.51 -4.29
CA SER A 128 11.10 -0.97 -5.51
C SER A 128 9.62 -0.67 -5.31
N VAL A 129 8.87 -1.64 -4.79
CA VAL A 129 7.41 -1.51 -4.59
C VAL A 129 7.09 -0.43 -3.56
N LEU A 130 7.83 -0.39 -2.46
CA LEU A 130 7.63 0.62 -1.42
C LEU A 130 8.23 1.99 -1.78
N GLY A 131 9.01 2.07 -2.86
CA GLY A 131 9.62 3.32 -3.29
C GLY A 131 10.76 3.79 -2.39
N HIS A 132 11.44 2.86 -1.73
CA HIS A 132 12.66 3.17 -1.01
C HIS A 132 13.79 3.41 -2.01
N ASN A 133 14.45 4.56 -1.92
CA ASN A 133 15.57 4.90 -2.79
C ASN A 133 16.85 4.12 -2.46
N ASP A 134 16.93 3.61 -1.24
CA ASP A 134 18.10 2.92 -0.72
C ASP A 134 17.72 1.50 -0.25
N VAL A 135 18.28 0.51 -0.94
CA VAL A 135 18.09 -0.90 -0.59
C VAL A 135 18.65 -1.20 0.81
N ASP A 136 19.71 -0.52 1.22
CA ASP A 136 20.29 -0.72 2.55
C ASP A 136 19.35 -0.26 3.66
N THR A 137 18.61 0.82 3.44
CA THR A 137 17.55 1.27 4.38
C THR A 137 16.45 0.22 4.50
N THR A 138 16.01 -0.33 3.39
CA THR A 138 15.02 -1.41 3.36
C THR A 138 15.56 -2.67 4.05
N ARG A 139 16.80 -3.03 3.78
CA ARG A 139 17.45 -4.19 4.39
C ARG A 139 17.55 -4.07 5.91
N LYS A 140 17.92 -2.90 6.42
CA LYS A 140 17.92 -2.64 7.87
C LYS A 140 16.55 -2.84 8.50
N HIS A 141 15.51 -2.38 7.82
CA HIS A 141 14.13 -2.50 8.31
C HIS A 141 13.67 -3.96 8.40
N TYR A 142 14.16 -4.83 7.51
CA TYR A 142 13.79 -6.24 7.43
C TYR A 142 14.94 -7.20 7.85
N ALA A 143 15.92 -6.71 8.61
CA ALA A 143 17.12 -7.47 8.95
C ALA A 143 16.84 -8.81 9.64
N ALA A 144 15.88 -8.87 10.55
CA ALA A 144 15.54 -10.11 11.25
C ALA A 144 15.01 -11.18 10.30
N GLN A 145 14.21 -10.82 9.32
CA GLN A 145 13.68 -11.74 8.31
C GLN A 145 14.77 -12.20 7.34
N GLU A 146 15.70 -11.32 7.00
CA GLU A 146 16.84 -11.66 6.15
C GLU A 146 17.74 -12.68 6.83
N GLU A 147 18.00 -12.53 8.12
CA GLU A 147 18.77 -13.49 8.92
C GLU A 147 18.08 -14.85 8.99
N GLU A 148 16.78 -14.88 9.20
CA GLU A 148 16.00 -16.12 9.17
C GLU A 148 16.11 -16.83 7.82
N ARG A 149 16.05 -16.09 6.73
CA ARG A 149 16.21 -16.64 5.38
C ARG A 149 17.61 -17.20 5.15
N ARG A 150 18.63 -16.55 5.64
CA ARG A 150 20.02 -17.06 5.59
C ARG A 150 20.13 -18.41 6.30
N ARG A 151 19.53 -18.52 7.47
CA ARG A 151 19.51 -19.79 8.22
C ARG A 151 18.79 -20.89 7.45
N SER A 152 17.65 -20.56 6.86
CA SER A 152 16.86 -21.50 6.05
C SER A 152 17.63 -21.97 4.81
N ALA A 153 18.47 -21.11 4.24
CA ALA A 153 19.25 -21.40 3.04
C ALA A 153 20.26 -22.53 3.24
N ARG A 154 20.69 -22.83 4.46
CA ARG A 154 21.70 -23.85 4.76
C ARG A 154 21.36 -25.24 4.22
N ASN A 155 20.09 -25.54 4.06
CA ASN A 155 19.60 -26.86 3.63
C ASN A 155 19.12 -26.87 2.18
N VAL A 156 19.24 -25.75 1.47
CA VAL A 156 18.74 -25.62 0.09
C VAL A 156 19.67 -26.33 -0.89
N VAL A 157 20.99 -26.13 -0.76
CA VAL A 157 21.97 -26.77 -1.60
C VAL A 157 22.40 -28.08 -0.94
N ARG A 158 22.24 -29.20 -1.65
CA ARG A 158 22.61 -30.52 -1.18
C ARG A 158 23.93 -30.95 -1.83
N LEU A 159 24.81 -31.58 -1.03
CA LEU A 159 26.07 -32.07 -1.51
C LEU A 159 25.93 -33.27 -2.43
N ARG A 160 24.84 -34.00 -2.30
CA ARG A 160 24.60 -35.24 -3.04
C ARG A 160 23.12 -35.47 -3.25
N GLU A 161 22.76 -35.79 -4.48
CA GLU A 161 21.47 -36.36 -4.78
C GLU A 161 21.49 -37.87 -4.54
N SER A 162 20.52 -38.34 -3.80
CA SER A 162 20.34 -39.77 -3.57
C SER A 162 19.38 -40.36 -4.58
#